data_07852b97bbc2135c138d1c7a02e04252
#
_entry.id   07852b97bbc2135c138d1c7a02e04252
#
_cell.length_a   1.000
_cell.length_b   1.000
_cell.length_c   1.000
_cell.angle_alpha   90.00
_cell.angle_beta   90.00
_cell.angle_gamma   90.00
#
_symmetry.space_group_name_H-M   'P 1'
#
loop_
_entity.id
_entity.type
_entity.pdbx_description
1 polymer ?
#
loop_
_entity_poly.entity_id
_entity_poly.type
_entity_poly.pdbx_seq_one_letter_code
_entity_poly.pdbx_strand_id
1 'polypeptide(L)'
;MAARDLERGRGVDARRVVLGPEFLARVEQLAARTRGRRAREDLGLRRGTGRGVEFEGHRPYRAGEDLRDLDWELYARTEQPFVRVRRAELGEQWALVLDTSGSMGLGTPPKLQRAAEVALALGFVALNLGIASELVLHGTGSTVQTRPLRSRADFAAWVELTQKVVAQGRRPLRELLASPRLARARRVIVIGDLLDLEPAQVLSLVRPGKRVASLRILAPHELAPELAEGVEWLDPETGARVEARLDAATVDAYGRSLEAKLAAWHEAFARRGQLAQVASSADAFERVAGSLFE
;
A
#
# COMPACT_ATOMS: atom_id res chain seq x y z
N MET A 1 18.68 -32.91 -12.35
CA MET A 1 17.54 -33.65 -11.72
C MET A 1 16.74 -32.76 -10.77
N ALA A 2 17.24 -31.58 -10.36
CA ALA A 2 16.55 -30.66 -9.43
C ALA A 2 15.56 -29.67 -10.07
N ALA A 3 15.67 -29.39 -11.37
CA ALA A 3 14.77 -28.43 -12.05
C ALA A 3 13.38 -29.01 -12.41
N ARG A 4 13.22 -30.32 -12.46
CA ARG A 4 11.94 -30.99 -12.79
C ARG A 4 10.97 -31.08 -11.60
N ASP A 5 11.44 -30.91 -10.37
CA ASP A 5 10.61 -31.04 -9.16
C ASP A 5 9.93 -29.72 -8.73
N LEU A 6 10.30 -28.60 -9.32
CA LEU A 6 9.68 -27.29 -9.03
C LEU A 6 8.31 -27.08 -9.72
N GLU A 7 7.99 -27.85 -10.76
CA GLU A 7 6.75 -27.67 -11.53
C GLU A 7 5.60 -28.63 -11.18
N ARG A 8 5.84 -29.70 -10.43
CA ARG A 8 4.81 -30.70 -10.14
C ARG A 8 4.26 -30.62 -8.73
N GLY A 9 3.55 -29.56 -8.37
CA GLY A 9 2.79 -29.70 -7.14
C GLY A 9 2.38 -28.45 -6.38
N ARG A 10 2.57 -27.27 -6.93
CA ARG A 10 2.02 -26.08 -6.29
C ARG A 10 0.94 -25.44 -7.18
N GLY A 11 -0.22 -26.08 -7.13
CA GLY A 11 -1.42 -25.62 -7.77
C GLY A 11 -1.87 -24.25 -7.22
N VAL A 12 -3.07 -23.84 -7.60
CA VAL A 12 -3.75 -22.58 -7.28
C VAL A 12 -3.54 -22.05 -5.85
N ASP A 13 -3.19 -22.90 -4.88
CA ASP A 13 -2.90 -22.51 -3.48
C ASP A 13 -1.64 -21.64 -3.32
N ALA A 14 -0.60 -21.81 -4.13
CA ALA A 14 0.63 -21.02 -4.02
C ALA A 14 0.43 -19.54 -4.44
N ARG A 15 -0.67 -19.21 -5.11
CA ARG A 15 -0.99 -17.86 -5.58
C ARG A 15 -1.95 -17.11 -4.66
N ARG A 16 -2.36 -17.71 -3.55
CA ARG A 16 -3.25 -17.10 -2.56
C ARG A 16 -2.47 -16.60 -1.36
N VAL A 17 -3.03 -15.59 -0.71
CA VAL A 17 -2.52 -15.07 0.55
C VAL A 17 -2.96 -15.98 1.69
N VAL A 18 -1.99 -16.45 2.48
CA VAL A 18 -2.22 -17.28 3.67
C VAL A 18 -1.67 -16.55 4.89
N LEU A 19 -2.54 -16.09 5.76
CA LEU A 19 -2.14 -15.42 6.99
C LEU A 19 -2.10 -16.43 8.14
N GLY A 20 -0.90 -16.62 8.69
CA GLY A 20 -0.70 -17.49 9.85
C GLY A 20 -1.36 -16.97 11.13
N PRO A 21 -1.57 -17.82 12.13
CA PRO A 21 -2.23 -17.43 13.39
C PRO A 21 -1.48 -16.31 14.13
N GLU A 22 -0.17 -16.21 13.96
CA GLU A 22 0.67 -15.20 14.62
C GLU A 22 0.61 -13.83 13.94
N PHE A 23 0.05 -13.74 12.71
CA PHE A 23 0.08 -12.51 11.92
C PHE A 23 -0.52 -11.33 12.68
N LEU A 24 -1.71 -11.49 13.27
CA LEU A 24 -2.38 -10.42 14.01
C LEU A 24 -1.56 -9.94 15.21
N ALA A 25 -0.98 -10.86 15.97
CA ALA A 25 -0.13 -10.52 17.13
C ALA A 25 1.10 -9.71 16.71
N ARG A 26 1.74 -10.10 15.58
CA ARG A 26 2.90 -9.40 15.01
C ARG A 26 2.53 -8.00 14.50
N VAL A 27 1.38 -7.86 13.86
CA VAL A 27 0.85 -6.56 13.42
C VAL A 27 0.52 -5.65 14.61
N GLU A 28 -0.05 -6.20 15.70
CA GLU A 28 -0.30 -5.44 16.93
C GLU A 28 1.00 -4.95 17.59
N GLN A 29 2.05 -5.78 17.61
CA GLN A 29 3.37 -5.38 18.09
C GLN A 29 3.97 -4.25 17.24
N LEU A 30 3.87 -4.36 15.92
CA LEU A 30 4.31 -3.28 15.01
C LEU A 30 3.56 -1.98 15.30
N ALA A 31 2.22 -2.02 15.42
CA ALA A 31 1.41 -0.86 15.72
C ALA A 31 1.73 -0.24 17.10
N ALA A 32 2.09 -1.07 18.09
CA ALA A 32 2.51 -0.57 19.39
C ALA A 32 3.84 0.21 19.32
N ARG A 33 4.80 -0.26 18.51
CA ARG A 33 6.09 0.43 18.28
C ARG A 33 5.91 1.76 17.55
N THR A 34 4.96 1.85 16.62
CA THR A 34 4.69 3.05 15.82
C THR A 34 3.80 4.09 16.52
N ARG A 35 3.26 3.81 17.70
CA ARG A 35 2.48 4.78 18.49
C ARG A 35 3.30 5.93 19.05
N GLY A 36 4.61 5.85 19.05
CA GLY A 36 5.51 6.87 19.59
C GLY A 36 5.41 8.19 18.83
N ARG A 37 5.84 9.28 19.52
CA ARG A 37 5.80 10.67 19.01
C ARG A 37 6.60 10.82 17.69
N ARG A 38 7.75 10.14 17.57
CA ARG A 38 8.60 10.16 16.37
C ARG A 38 7.90 9.59 15.15
N ALA A 39 7.27 8.41 15.26
CA ALA A 39 6.57 7.80 14.14
C ALA A 39 5.45 8.68 13.56
N ARG A 40 4.81 9.52 14.37
CA ARG A 40 3.81 10.48 13.89
C ARG A 40 4.44 11.66 13.14
N GLU A 41 5.60 12.11 13.60
CA GLU A 41 6.35 13.20 12.97
C GLU A 41 6.95 12.75 11.63
N ASP A 42 7.53 11.54 11.59
CA ASP A 42 8.11 10.93 10.39
C ASP A 42 7.05 10.65 9.30
N LEU A 43 5.85 10.27 9.72
CA LEU A 43 4.70 10.16 8.84
C LEU A 43 4.22 11.52 8.31
N GLY A 44 4.78 12.64 8.80
CA GLY A 44 4.32 13.98 8.46
C GLY A 44 2.92 14.27 8.97
N LEU A 45 2.47 13.50 9.98
CA LEU A 45 1.24 13.75 10.69
C LEU A 45 1.44 14.99 11.54
N ARG A 46 1.02 16.15 11.04
CA ARG A 46 0.97 17.35 11.87
C ARG A 46 0.15 17.03 13.13
N ARG A 47 0.63 17.48 14.28
CA ARG A 47 -0.16 17.52 15.50
C ARG A 47 -1.44 18.29 15.24
N GLY A 48 -2.51 17.61 14.91
CA GLY A 48 -3.81 18.04 15.34
C GLY A 48 -3.82 17.80 16.85
N THR A 49 -3.56 18.83 17.64
CA THR A 49 -3.98 18.83 19.02
C THR A 49 -5.46 18.52 19.01
N GLY A 50 -5.84 17.38 19.52
CA GLY A 50 -7.12 16.74 19.61
C GLY A 50 -8.30 17.47 18.98
N ARG A 51 -9.07 16.76 18.15
CA ARG A 51 -10.24 17.25 17.47
C ARG A 51 -9.95 18.42 16.52
N GLY A 52 -9.13 18.20 15.52
CA GLY A 52 -8.88 19.12 14.42
C GLY A 52 -10.12 19.28 13.55
N VAL A 53 -10.96 20.16 14.00
CA VAL A 53 -12.11 20.64 13.26
C VAL A 53 -11.81 22.11 13.06
N GLU A 54 -11.31 22.46 11.88
CA GLU A 54 -11.12 23.84 11.51
C GLU A 54 -12.48 24.53 11.59
N PHE A 55 -12.55 25.63 12.34
CA PHE A 55 -13.75 26.44 12.44
C PHE A 55 -14.09 26.99 11.05
N GLU A 56 -15.22 26.57 10.48
CA GLU A 56 -15.68 27.01 9.16
C GLU A 56 -16.59 28.22 9.27
N GLY A 57 -17.33 28.34 10.38
CA GLY A 57 -18.29 29.41 10.60
C GLY A 57 -19.37 29.04 11.60
N HIS A 58 -20.38 29.88 11.68
CA HIS A 58 -21.57 29.66 12.48
C HIS A 58 -22.78 29.49 11.56
N ARG A 59 -23.70 28.62 11.94
CA ARG A 59 -25.03 28.56 11.34
C ARG A 59 -26.11 28.65 12.45
N PRO A 60 -27.31 29.12 12.13
CA PRO A 60 -28.40 29.12 13.08
C PRO A 60 -28.71 27.71 13.62
N TYR A 61 -28.94 27.61 14.91
CA TYR A 61 -29.39 26.38 15.58
C TYR A 61 -30.77 25.98 15.08
N ARG A 62 -31.00 24.69 14.92
CA ARG A 62 -32.34 24.14 14.64
C ARG A 62 -32.79 23.30 15.82
N ALA A 63 -34.08 23.40 16.17
CA ALA A 63 -34.64 22.64 17.28
C ALA A 63 -34.43 21.12 17.07
N GLY A 64 -33.88 20.45 18.09
CA GLY A 64 -33.56 19.02 18.06
C GLY A 64 -32.08 18.69 17.82
N GLU A 65 -31.23 19.69 17.60
CA GLU A 65 -29.76 19.49 17.48
C GLU A 65 -29.12 19.42 18.86
N ASP A 66 -27.92 18.78 18.92
CA ASP A 66 -27.18 18.63 20.19
C ASP A 66 -26.68 20.00 20.69
N LEU A 67 -27.11 20.36 21.90
CA LEU A 67 -26.73 21.62 22.55
C LEU A 67 -25.23 21.72 22.86
N ARG A 68 -24.47 20.61 22.80
CA ARG A 68 -23.02 20.60 22.96
C ARG A 68 -22.28 21.31 21.83
N ASP A 69 -22.91 21.40 20.66
CA ASP A 69 -22.36 22.06 19.48
C ASP A 69 -22.71 23.55 19.43
N LEU A 70 -23.53 24.06 20.40
CA LEU A 70 -23.93 25.43 20.48
C LEU A 70 -22.74 26.31 20.88
N ASP A 71 -22.58 27.44 20.21
CA ASP A 71 -21.58 28.45 20.59
C ASP A 71 -22.13 29.36 21.67
N TRP A 72 -21.84 28.98 22.90
CA TRP A 72 -22.29 29.74 24.10
C TRP A 72 -21.71 31.13 24.18
N GLU A 73 -20.48 31.35 23.66
CA GLU A 73 -19.88 32.71 23.64
C GLU A 73 -20.59 33.63 22.65
N LEU A 74 -20.92 33.09 21.47
CA LEU A 74 -21.65 33.85 20.47
C LEU A 74 -23.09 34.08 20.91
N TYR A 75 -23.73 33.07 21.54
CA TYR A 75 -25.06 33.22 22.13
C TYR A 75 -25.11 34.33 23.19
N ALA A 76 -24.12 34.37 24.10
CA ALA A 76 -24.05 35.44 25.13
C ALA A 76 -23.89 36.86 24.56
N ARG A 77 -23.36 36.96 23.34
CA ARG A 77 -23.14 38.26 22.67
C ARG A 77 -24.29 38.70 21.77
N THR A 78 -24.98 37.74 21.17
CA THR A 78 -25.96 38.03 20.12
C THR A 78 -27.40 37.66 20.50
N GLU A 79 -27.57 36.92 21.62
CA GLU A 79 -28.84 36.33 22.08
C GLU A 79 -29.48 35.40 21.03
N GLN A 80 -28.73 35.05 19.98
CA GLN A 80 -29.18 34.14 18.94
C GLN A 80 -28.41 32.80 19.02
N PRO A 81 -29.11 31.64 18.99
CA PRO A 81 -28.47 30.35 19.07
C PRO A 81 -27.82 29.98 17.75
N PHE A 82 -26.49 29.89 17.75
CA PHE A 82 -25.68 29.42 16.64
C PHE A 82 -24.96 28.14 17.00
N VAL A 83 -24.86 27.24 16.05
CA VAL A 83 -24.02 26.04 16.13
C VAL A 83 -22.69 26.31 15.43
N ARG A 84 -21.60 25.95 16.08
CA ARG A 84 -20.26 25.98 15.46
C ARG A 84 -20.24 24.98 14.32
N VAL A 85 -20.24 25.48 13.10
CA VAL A 85 -19.95 24.64 11.93
C VAL A 85 -18.45 24.43 11.90
N ARG A 86 -18.08 23.21 12.16
CA ARG A 86 -16.70 22.79 12.11
C ARG A 86 -16.51 22.08 10.80
N ARG A 87 -15.60 22.56 9.98
CA ARG A 87 -15.13 21.78 8.84
C ARG A 87 -14.47 20.55 9.43
N ALA A 88 -15.03 19.36 9.18
CA ALA A 88 -14.27 18.16 9.38
C ALA A 88 -13.04 18.34 8.49
N GLU A 89 -11.85 18.60 9.07
CA GLU A 89 -10.64 18.29 8.35
C GLU A 89 -10.89 16.87 7.85
N LEU A 90 -10.91 16.71 6.55
CA LEU A 90 -10.86 15.37 5.95
C LEU A 90 -9.58 14.78 6.52
N GLY A 91 -9.73 14.04 7.62
CA GLY A 91 -8.61 13.45 8.36
C GLY A 91 -7.73 12.78 7.34
N GLU A 92 -6.44 12.76 7.58
CA GLU A 92 -5.49 12.14 6.66
C GLU A 92 -6.05 10.80 6.20
N GLN A 93 -6.29 10.67 4.90
CA GLN A 93 -6.83 9.44 4.30
C GLN A 93 -5.73 8.79 3.49
N TRP A 94 -5.47 7.51 3.76
CA TRP A 94 -4.52 6.72 3.01
C TRP A 94 -5.22 5.83 1.99
N ALA A 95 -4.61 5.68 0.82
CA ALA A 95 -4.95 4.64 -0.13
C ALA A 95 -3.76 3.68 -0.26
N LEU A 96 -3.98 2.43 0.08
CA LEU A 96 -3.03 1.34 -0.08
C LEU A 96 -3.38 0.60 -1.36
N VAL A 97 -2.58 0.80 -2.40
CA VAL A 97 -2.78 0.16 -3.70
C VAL A 97 -1.96 -1.11 -3.73
N LEU A 98 -2.61 -2.25 -3.84
CA LEU A 98 -2.00 -3.56 -3.92
C LEU A 98 -2.13 -4.12 -5.33
N ASP A 99 -1.01 -4.36 -5.97
CA ASP A 99 -0.94 -5.10 -7.22
C ASP A 99 -1.25 -6.58 -7.00
N THR A 100 -2.16 -7.11 -7.80
CA THR A 100 -2.58 -8.50 -7.76
C THR A 100 -2.43 -9.19 -9.11
N SER A 101 -1.59 -8.65 -10.00
CA SER A 101 -1.27 -9.23 -11.31
C SER A 101 -0.65 -10.62 -11.21
N GLY A 102 -0.58 -11.32 -12.32
CA GLY A 102 -0.03 -12.68 -12.38
C GLY A 102 1.40 -12.78 -11.90
N SER A 103 2.22 -11.77 -12.20
CA SER A 103 3.63 -11.70 -11.78
C SER A 103 3.80 -11.67 -10.26
N MET A 104 2.81 -11.16 -9.52
CA MET A 104 2.83 -11.15 -8.05
C MET A 104 2.71 -12.55 -7.43
N GLY A 105 2.32 -13.56 -8.21
CA GLY A 105 2.32 -14.97 -7.80
C GLY A 105 3.70 -15.64 -7.79
N LEU A 106 4.74 -14.96 -8.27
CA LEU A 106 6.10 -15.49 -8.33
C LEU A 106 6.83 -15.34 -6.98
N GLY A 107 7.82 -16.22 -6.77
CA GLY A 107 8.67 -16.21 -5.58
C GLY A 107 8.28 -17.24 -4.52
N THR A 108 9.17 -17.41 -3.55
CA THR A 108 8.96 -18.25 -2.37
C THR A 108 9.49 -17.50 -1.14
N PRO A 109 8.61 -16.91 -0.31
CA PRO A 109 7.15 -16.81 -0.50
C PRO A 109 6.77 -15.97 -1.72
N PRO A 110 5.54 -16.10 -2.27
CA PRO A 110 5.07 -15.27 -3.38
C PRO A 110 5.11 -13.78 -3.05
N LYS A 111 5.39 -12.94 -4.05
CA LYS A 111 5.40 -11.47 -3.87
C LYS A 111 4.08 -10.95 -3.30
N LEU A 112 2.94 -11.49 -3.78
CA LEU A 112 1.61 -11.13 -3.29
C LEU A 112 1.44 -11.39 -1.79
N GLN A 113 1.99 -12.50 -1.28
CA GLN A 113 1.95 -12.82 0.15
C GLN A 113 2.56 -11.69 0.97
N ARG A 114 3.78 -11.29 0.63
CA ARG A 114 4.49 -10.22 1.35
C ARG A 114 3.82 -8.86 1.16
N ALA A 115 3.39 -8.55 -0.05
CA ALA A 115 2.70 -7.31 -0.38
C ALA A 115 1.39 -7.15 0.43
N ALA A 116 0.62 -8.22 0.54
CA ALA A 116 -0.62 -8.27 1.30
C ALA A 116 -0.38 -8.11 2.81
N GLU A 117 0.60 -8.82 3.36
CA GLU A 117 0.96 -8.69 4.78
C GLU A 117 1.38 -7.24 5.11
N VAL A 118 2.17 -6.61 4.26
CA VAL A 118 2.57 -5.20 4.44
C VAL A 118 1.38 -4.27 4.31
N ALA A 119 0.51 -4.45 3.32
CA ALA A 119 -0.68 -3.61 3.14
C ALA A 119 -1.61 -3.70 4.35
N LEU A 120 -1.86 -4.91 4.87
CA LEU A 120 -2.66 -5.12 6.07
C LEU A 120 -1.99 -4.49 7.31
N ALA A 121 -0.68 -4.66 7.47
CA ALA A 121 0.06 -4.06 8.58
C ALA A 121 -0.01 -2.53 8.57
N LEU A 122 0.18 -1.91 7.40
CA LEU A 122 0.05 -0.46 7.23
C LEU A 122 -1.37 0.03 7.54
N GLY A 123 -2.40 -0.70 7.06
CA GLY A 123 -3.80 -0.40 7.37
C GLY A 123 -4.08 -0.46 8.87
N PHE A 124 -3.58 -1.48 9.56
CA PHE A 124 -3.76 -1.62 11.01
C PHE A 124 -3.02 -0.54 11.80
N VAL A 125 -1.80 -0.17 11.38
CA VAL A 125 -1.07 0.96 11.97
C VAL A 125 -1.85 2.26 11.75
N ALA A 126 -2.35 2.51 10.54
CA ALA A 126 -3.17 3.67 10.24
C ALA A 126 -4.43 3.74 11.14
N LEU A 127 -5.13 2.59 11.31
CA LEU A 127 -6.28 2.48 12.21
C LEU A 127 -5.92 2.88 13.65
N ASN A 128 -4.78 2.40 14.18
CA ASN A 128 -4.32 2.73 15.53
C ASN A 128 -3.88 4.19 15.69
N LEU A 129 -3.52 4.86 14.60
CA LEU A 129 -3.20 6.28 14.57
C LEU A 129 -4.44 7.16 14.32
N GLY A 130 -5.63 6.58 14.15
CA GLY A 130 -6.86 7.28 13.83
C GLY A 130 -6.95 7.78 12.39
N ILE A 131 -6.17 7.19 11.48
CA ILE A 131 -6.12 7.53 10.07
C ILE A 131 -7.07 6.61 9.31
N ALA A 132 -8.01 7.20 8.57
CA ALA A 132 -8.84 6.43 7.66
C ALA A 132 -8.02 5.92 6.47
N SER A 133 -8.10 4.65 6.16
CA SER A 133 -7.38 4.05 5.04
C SER A 133 -8.28 3.18 4.18
N GLU A 134 -7.97 3.09 2.89
CA GLU A 134 -8.67 2.25 1.92
C GLU A 134 -7.67 1.29 1.28
N LEU A 135 -8.08 0.05 1.08
CA LEU A 135 -7.33 -0.94 0.30
C LEU A 135 -7.89 -0.98 -1.11
N VAL A 136 -7.01 -0.84 -2.09
CA VAL A 136 -7.35 -0.89 -3.51
C VAL A 136 -6.59 -2.05 -4.14
N LEU A 137 -7.31 -3.10 -4.52
CA LEU A 137 -6.77 -4.27 -5.21
C LEU A 137 -6.88 -4.06 -6.72
N HIS A 138 -5.77 -4.23 -7.43
CA HIS A 138 -5.72 -4.04 -8.88
C HIS A 138 -4.82 -5.07 -9.54
N GLY A 139 -5.34 -5.80 -10.50
CA GLY A 139 -4.57 -6.84 -11.22
C GLY A 139 -5.43 -7.60 -12.22
N THR A 140 -6.58 -8.12 -11.79
CA THR A 140 -7.54 -8.83 -12.65
C THR A 140 -8.92 -8.24 -12.58
N GLY A 141 -9.67 -8.33 -13.66
CA GLY A 141 -11.08 -7.96 -13.70
C GLY A 141 -11.33 -6.51 -13.31
N SER A 142 -12.24 -6.28 -12.36
CA SER A 142 -12.55 -4.95 -11.84
C SER A 142 -11.62 -4.59 -10.67
N THR A 143 -11.22 -3.31 -10.60
CA THR A 143 -10.56 -2.78 -9.42
C THR A 143 -11.51 -2.86 -8.23
N VAL A 144 -11.06 -3.50 -7.14
CA VAL A 144 -11.79 -3.56 -5.88
C VAL A 144 -11.24 -2.50 -4.95
N GLN A 145 -12.10 -1.61 -4.48
CA GLN A 145 -11.78 -0.59 -3.49
C GLN A 145 -12.66 -0.81 -2.26
N THR A 146 -12.05 -0.96 -1.11
CA THR A 146 -12.77 -1.18 0.15
C THR A 146 -13.42 0.11 0.66
N ARG A 147 -14.33 -0.05 1.61
CA ARG A 147 -14.75 1.07 2.46
C ARG A 147 -13.56 1.52 3.33
N PRO A 148 -13.55 2.78 3.78
CA PRO A 148 -12.52 3.26 4.69
C PRO A 148 -12.45 2.41 5.96
N LEU A 149 -11.24 1.97 6.30
CA LEU A 149 -10.91 1.24 7.51
C LEU A 149 -11.02 2.19 8.72
N ARG A 150 -11.99 1.97 9.59
CA ARG A 150 -12.25 2.80 10.77
C ARG A 150 -12.40 2.00 12.07
N SER A 151 -12.56 0.69 11.95
CA SER A 151 -12.79 -0.21 13.08
C SER A 151 -12.04 -1.53 12.93
N ARG A 152 -11.94 -2.29 14.01
CA ARG A 152 -11.40 -3.66 13.96
C ARG A 152 -12.27 -4.60 13.11
N ALA A 153 -13.57 -4.35 13.01
CA ALA A 153 -14.47 -5.11 12.16
C ALA A 153 -14.15 -4.87 10.67
N ASP A 154 -13.88 -3.61 10.28
CA ASP A 154 -13.44 -3.30 8.92
C ASP A 154 -12.10 -3.97 8.61
N PHE A 155 -11.19 -4.03 9.60
CA PHE A 155 -9.92 -4.71 9.43
C PHE A 155 -10.09 -6.22 9.21
N ALA A 156 -10.98 -6.87 9.95
CA ALA A 156 -11.31 -8.28 9.74
C ALA A 156 -11.85 -8.52 8.32
N ALA A 157 -12.69 -7.61 7.81
CA ALA A 157 -13.16 -7.67 6.42
C ALA A 157 -12.03 -7.50 5.39
N TRP A 158 -11.02 -6.66 5.68
CA TRP A 158 -9.83 -6.56 4.83
C TRP A 158 -9.02 -7.84 4.81
N VAL A 159 -8.82 -8.47 5.98
CA VAL A 159 -8.14 -9.76 6.11
C VAL A 159 -8.85 -10.82 5.26
N GLU A 160 -10.17 -10.95 5.43
CA GLU A 160 -10.98 -11.91 4.67
C GLU A 160 -10.93 -11.66 3.16
N LEU A 161 -11.04 -10.40 2.73
CA LEU A 161 -10.94 -10.03 1.33
C LEU A 161 -9.57 -10.41 0.76
N THR A 162 -8.50 -10.08 1.49
CA THR A 162 -7.12 -10.31 1.04
C THR A 162 -6.82 -11.80 0.90
N GLN A 163 -7.32 -12.66 1.79
CA GLN A 163 -7.16 -14.12 1.70
C GLN A 163 -7.90 -14.74 0.48
N LYS A 164 -8.89 -14.04 -0.07
CA LYS A 164 -9.59 -14.46 -1.29
C LYS A 164 -8.89 -14.04 -2.57
N VAL A 165 -7.89 -13.15 -2.47
CA VAL A 165 -7.13 -12.66 -3.62
C VAL A 165 -6.23 -13.76 -4.17
N VAL A 166 -6.19 -13.85 -5.48
CA VAL A 166 -5.29 -14.74 -6.24
C VAL A 166 -4.49 -13.87 -7.20
N ALA A 167 -3.18 -14.07 -7.22
CA ALA A 167 -2.32 -13.41 -8.22
C ALA A 167 -2.62 -13.97 -9.61
N GLN A 168 -3.26 -13.13 -10.44
CA GLN A 168 -3.63 -13.55 -11.79
C GLN A 168 -3.90 -12.36 -12.72
N GLY A 169 -3.82 -12.60 -14.02
CA GLY A 169 -4.18 -11.64 -15.07
C GLY A 169 -3.18 -10.50 -15.23
N ARG A 170 -3.55 -9.61 -16.15
CA ARG A 170 -2.71 -8.48 -16.54
C ARG A 170 -3.59 -7.23 -16.67
N ARG A 171 -3.65 -6.44 -15.62
CA ARG A 171 -4.26 -5.11 -15.71
C ARG A 171 -3.24 -4.06 -15.32
N PRO A 172 -2.85 -3.19 -16.24
CA PRO A 172 -1.78 -2.24 -15.98
C PRO A 172 -2.14 -1.27 -14.83
N LEU A 173 -1.31 -1.17 -13.81
CA LEU A 173 -1.49 -0.23 -12.70
C LEU A 173 -1.61 1.23 -13.16
N ARG A 174 -1.00 1.61 -14.29
CA ARG A 174 -1.11 2.96 -14.86
C ARG A 174 -2.56 3.39 -15.08
N GLU A 175 -3.49 2.47 -15.37
CA GLU A 175 -4.91 2.79 -15.53
C GLU A 175 -5.55 3.25 -14.21
N LEU A 176 -5.20 2.57 -13.11
CA LEU A 176 -5.66 2.96 -11.78
C LEU A 176 -5.05 4.29 -11.34
N LEU A 177 -3.75 4.49 -11.58
CA LEU A 177 -3.06 5.72 -11.20
C LEU A 177 -3.62 6.94 -11.94
N ALA A 178 -4.10 6.78 -13.16
CA ALA A 178 -4.77 7.84 -13.93
C ALA A 178 -6.23 8.06 -13.50
N SER A 179 -6.80 7.20 -12.67
CA SER A 179 -8.22 7.28 -12.30
C SER A 179 -8.47 8.26 -11.14
N PRO A 180 -9.68 8.87 -11.05
CA PRO A 180 -10.03 9.74 -9.93
C PRO A 180 -10.22 9.00 -8.59
N ARG A 181 -10.15 7.66 -8.57
CA ARG A 181 -10.38 6.84 -7.36
C ARG A 181 -9.42 7.20 -6.23
N LEU A 182 -8.18 7.58 -6.57
CA LEU A 182 -7.16 7.95 -5.60
C LEU A 182 -7.16 9.46 -5.26
N ALA A 183 -8.09 10.25 -5.81
CA ALA A 183 -8.06 11.70 -5.68
C ALA A 183 -8.18 12.18 -4.23
N ARG A 184 -9.02 11.51 -3.43
CA ARG A 184 -9.30 11.89 -2.03
C ARG A 184 -8.18 11.53 -1.06
N ALA A 185 -7.34 10.56 -1.39
CA ALA A 185 -6.26 10.13 -0.52
C ALA A 185 -5.17 11.20 -0.43
N ARG A 186 -4.77 11.56 0.78
CA ARG A 186 -3.62 12.43 1.05
C ARG A 186 -2.30 11.69 1.02
N ARG A 187 -2.32 10.41 1.29
CA ARG A 187 -1.17 9.51 1.11
C ARG A 187 -1.58 8.32 0.26
N VAL A 188 -0.81 8.06 -0.79
CA VAL A 188 -0.98 6.88 -1.64
C VAL A 188 0.28 6.04 -1.51
N ILE A 189 0.12 4.77 -1.17
CA ILE A 189 1.21 3.80 -1.10
C ILE A 189 0.92 2.73 -2.15
N VAL A 190 1.79 2.64 -3.17
CA VAL A 190 1.66 1.66 -4.25
C VAL A 190 2.59 0.49 -3.95
N ILE A 191 2.03 -0.70 -3.84
CA ILE A 191 2.71 -1.93 -3.42
C ILE A 191 2.58 -2.96 -4.54
N GLY A 192 3.70 -3.42 -5.08
CA GLY A 192 3.76 -4.39 -6.16
C GLY A 192 5.18 -4.61 -6.64
N ASP A 193 5.38 -5.35 -7.73
CA ASP A 193 6.71 -5.43 -8.35
C ASP A 193 7.03 -4.20 -9.21
N LEU A 194 5.99 -3.52 -9.71
CA LEU A 194 6.05 -2.24 -10.42
C LEU A 194 7.03 -2.23 -11.61
N LEU A 195 7.26 -3.41 -12.23
CA LEU A 195 8.26 -3.55 -13.28
C LEU A 195 7.79 -2.97 -14.62
N ASP A 196 6.47 -2.86 -14.81
CA ASP A 196 5.82 -2.31 -16.00
C ASP A 196 5.56 -0.79 -15.88
N LEU A 197 5.95 -0.17 -14.77
CA LEU A 197 5.73 1.25 -14.49
C LEU A 197 7.02 2.06 -14.61
N GLU A 198 6.84 3.29 -15.10
CA GLU A 198 7.86 4.33 -14.99
C GLU A 198 7.62 5.20 -13.74
N PRO A 199 8.67 5.71 -13.07
CA PRO A 199 8.53 6.55 -11.88
C PRO A 199 7.56 7.72 -12.07
N ALA A 200 7.57 8.34 -13.25
CA ALA A 200 6.75 9.49 -13.59
C ALA A 200 5.24 9.18 -13.48
N GLN A 201 4.83 7.94 -13.78
CA GLN A 201 3.43 7.53 -13.70
C GLN A 201 2.92 7.53 -12.26
N VAL A 202 3.70 7.01 -11.31
CA VAL A 202 3.35 7.03 -9.88
C VAL A 202 3.46 8.45 -9.32
N LEU A 203 4.52 9.17 -9.68
CA LEU A 203 4.75 10.55 -9.24
C LEU A 203 3.74 11.55 -9.83
N SER A 204 2.99 11.17 -10.85
CA SER A 204 1.88 11.98 -11.38
C SER A 204 0.76 12.20 -10.35
N LEU A 205 0.68 11.35 -9.32
CA LEU A 205 -0.25 11.49 -8.21
C LEU A 205 0.14 12.58 -7.21
N VAL A 206 1.41 13.02 -7.21
CA VAL A 206 1.91 14.04 -6.26
C VAL A 206 1.22 15.37 -6.53
N ARG A 207 0.62 15.95 -5.50
CA ARG A 207 -0.06 17.25 -5.51
C ARG A 207 0.26 17.99 -4.20
N PRO A 208 0.06 19.30 -4.09
CA PRO A 208 0.17 19.98 -2.80
C PRO A 208 -0.65 19.29 -1.73
N GLY A 209 -0.01 18.93 -0.61
CA GLY A 209 -0.63 18.21 0.51
C GLY A 209 -0.90 16.73 0.27
N LYS A 210 -0.45 16.14 -0.86
CA LYS A 210 -0.57 14.71 -1.15
C LYS A 210 0.82 14.08 -1.24
N ARG A 211 1.03 13.04 -0.45
CA ARG A 211 2.26 12.22 -0.45
C ARG A 211 2.06 10.93 -1.21
N VAL A 212 3.10 10.47 -1.85
CA VAL A 212 3.10 9.21 -2.60
C VAL A 212 4.31 8.39 -2.17
N ALA A 213 4.09 7.12 -1.90
CA ALA A 213 5.18 6.17 -1.68
C ALA A 213 5.03 4.98 -2.61
N SER A 214 6.14 4.38 -2.98
CA SER A 214 6.18 3.10 -3.69
C SER A 214 6.94 2.08 -2.89
N LEU A 215 6.39 0.88 -2.79
CA LEU A 215 7.06 -0.29 -2.26
C LEU A 215 7.14 -1.34 -3.38
N ARG A 216 8.34 -1.55 -3.86
CA ARG A 216 8.62 -2.59 -4.84
C ARG A 216 8.98 -3.88 -4.11
N ILE A 217 8.25 -4.95 -4.39
CA ILE A 217 8.52 -6.27 -3.83
C ILE A 217 8.98 -7.19 -4.95
N LEU A 218 10.19 -7.69 -4.82
CA LEU A 218 10.82 -8.60 -5.77
C LEU A 218 11.04 -9.97 -5.13
N ALA A 219 10.98 -11.01 -5.93
CA ALA A 219 11.33 -12.35 -5.46
C ALA A 219 12.86 -12.48 -5.32
N PRO A 220 13.36 -13.37 -4.44
CA PRO A 220 14.81 -13.57 -4.31
C PRO A 220 15.53 -13.87 -5.62
N HIS A 221 14.94 -14.70 -6.47
CA HIS A 221 15.51 -15.03 -7.77
C HIS A 221 15.45 -13.88 -8.81
N GLU A 222 14.57 -12.89 -8.60
CA GLU A 222 14.56 -11.66 -9.42
C GLU A 222 15.66 -10.69 -8.96
N LEU A 223 16.01 -10.71 -7.66
CA LEU A 223 17.11 -9.90 -7.12
C LEU A 223 18.48 -10.50 -7.41
N ALA A 224 18.57 -11.84 -7.36
CA ALA A 224 19.80 -12.58 -7.60
C ALA A 224 19.49 -13.89 -8.37
N PRO A 225 19.36 -13.83 -9.70
CA PRO A 225 19.09 -15.00 -10.50
C PRO A 225 20.28 -15.98 -10.47
N GLU A 226 19.98 -17.27 -10.34
CA GLU A 226 20.99 -18.32 -10.39
C GLU A 226 21.32 -18.68 -11.84
N LEU A 227 22.56 -19.13 -12.05
CA LEU A 227 22.99 -19.66 -13.35
C LEU A 227 22.17 -20.91 -13.70
N ALA A 228 21.65 -20.96 -14.91
CA ALA A 228 20.87 -22.09 -15.36
C ALA A 228 20.96 -22.30 -16.89
N GLU A 229 21.09 -23.54 -17.33
CA GLU A 229 21.09 -23.90 -18.73
C GLU A 229 19.72 -24.46 -19.12
N GLY A 230 19.20 -23.99 -20.28
CA GLY A 230 17.96 -24.51 -20.86
C GLY A 230 16.72 -24.31 -19.97
N VAL A 231 16.54 -23.11 -19.44
CA VAL A 231 15.36 -22.78 -18.65
C VAL A 231 14.25 -22.28 -19.55
N GLU A 232 13.08 -22.90 -19.43
CA GLU A 232 11.86 -22.39 -20.03
C GLU A 232 11.20 -21.39 -19.07
N TRP A 233 11.12 -20.14 -19.47
CA TRP A 233 10.43 -19.07 -18.74
C TRP A 233 8.99 -18.99 -19.18
N LEU A 234 8.09 -19.02 -18.21
CA LEU A 234 6.66 -18.82 -18.43
C LEU A 234 6.28 -17.44 -17.93
N ASP A 235 5.78 -16.58 -18.81
CA ASP A 235 5.16 -15.32 -18.42
C ASP A 235 3.83 -15.63 -17.71
N PRO A 236 3.70 -15.29 -16.42
CA PRO A 236 2.51 -15.63 -15.63
C PRO A 236 1.27 -14.81 -16.03
N GLU A 237 1.43 -13.76 -16.83
CA GLU A 237 0.36 -12.87 -17.28
C GLU A 237 -0.18 -13.24 -18.64
N THR A 238 0.70 -13.61 -19.57
CA THR A 238 0.33 -13.92 -20.95
C THR A 238 0.35 -15.42 -21.25
N GLY A 239 1.04 -16.22 -20.42
CA GLY A 239 1.30 -17.63 -20.69
C GLY A 239 2.35 -17.85 -21.78
N ALA A 240 3.00 -16.80 -22.28
CA ALA A 240 4.07 -16.92 -23.26
C ALA A 240 5.27 -17.65 -22.66
N ARG A 241 5.90 -18.50 -23.48
CA ARG A 241 7.06 -19.28 -23.09
C ARG A 241 8.28 -18.81 -23.86
N VAL A 242 9.38 -18.65 -23.17
CA VAL A 242 10.66 -18.26 -23.76
C VAL A 242 11.74 -19.20 -23.21
N GLU A 243 12.45 -19.85 -24.10
CA GLU A 243 13.66 -20.57 -23.72
C GLU A 243 14.81 -19.57 -23.56
N ALA A 244 15.43 -19.58 -22.40
CA ALA A 244 16.56 -18.72 -22.12
C ALA A 244 17.70 -19.51 -21.49
N ARG A 245 18.91 -19.02 -21.74
CA ARG A 245 20.12 -19.47 -21.07
C ARG A 245 20.59 -18.39 -20.12
N LEU A 246 20.73 -18.72 -18.85
CA LEU A 246 21.27 -17.85 -17.83
C LEU A 246 22.76 -18.15 -17.63
N ASP A 247 23.58 -17.71 -18.57
CA ASP A 247 25.03 -17.69 -18.36
C ASP A 247 25.48 -16.51 -17.51
N ALA A 248 26.73 -16.50 -17.08
CA ALA A 248 27.27 -15.45 -16.23
C ALA A 248 27.13 -14.05 -16.86
N ALA A 249 27.32 -13.93 -18.18
CA ALA A 249 27.22 -12.64 -18.87
C ALA A 249 25.76 -12.12 -18.86
N THR A 250 24.79 -13.00 -19.05
CA THR A 250 23.35 -12.67 -19.01
C THR A 250 22.94 -12.27 -17.60
N VAL A 251 23.36 -13.02 -16.57
CA VAL A 251 23.08 -12.69 -15.15
C VAL A 251 23.68 -11.35 -14.77
N ASP A 252 24.94 -11.09 -15.15
CA ASP A 252 25.59 -9.80 -14.88
C ASP A 252 24.91 -8.64 -15.61
N ALA A 253 24.51 -8.83 -16.86
CA ALA A 253 23.79 -7.80 -17.62
C ALA A 253 22.43 -7.49 -17.02
N TYR A 254 21.71 -8.51 -16.59
CA TYR A 254 20.45 -8.37 -15.87
C TYR A 254 20.64 -7.60 -14.55
N GLY A 255 21.63 -8.01 -13.73
CA GLY A 255 21.95 -7.33 -12.46
C GLY A 255 22.19 -5.85 -12.64
N ARG A 256 23.08 -5.47 -13.57
CA ARG A 256 23.32 -4.04 -13.88
C ARG A 256 22.06 -3.31 -14.33
N SER A 257 21.24 -3.95 -15.16
CA SER A 257 19.97 -3.34 -15.64
C SER A 257 18.98 -3.14 -14.50
N LEU A 258 18.85 -4.12 -13.60
CA LEU A 258 17.97 -4.03 -12.43
C LEU A 258 18.45 -2.92 -11.48
N GLU A 259 19.74 -2.92 -11.13
CA GLU A 259 20.33 -1.88 -10.27
C GLU A 259 20.11 -0.47 -10.84
N ALA A 260 20.37 -0.29 -12.14
CA ALA A 260 20.13 1.00 -12.79
C ALA A 260 18.65 1.43 -12.71
N LYS A 261 17.72 0.51 -12.94
CA LYS A 261 16.27 0.80 -12.81
C LYS A 261 15.88 1.14 -11.37
N LEU A 262 16.39 0.41 -10.38
CA LEU A 262 16.10 0.68 -8.97
C LEU A 262 16.68 2.02 -8.53
N ALA A 263 17.90 2.34 -8.93
CA ALA A 263 18.55 3.62 -8.64
C ALA A 263 17.81 4.80 -9.27
N ALA A 264 17.44 4.70 -10.56
CA ALA A 264 16.67 5.73 -11.25
C ALA A 264 15.30 5.96 -10.60
N TRP A 265 14.67 4.88 -10.14
CA TRP A 265 13.40 4.96 -9.41
C TRP A 265 13.55 5.70 -8.08
N HIS A 266 14.52 5.29 -7.28
CA HIS A 266 14.82 5.93 -5.99
C HIS A 266 15.14 7.41 -6.16
N GLU A 267 16.01 7.76 -7.12
CA GLU A 267 16.40 9.15 -7.40
C GLU A 267 15.19 10.00 -7.84
N ALA A 268 14.33 9.48 -8.70
CA ALA A 268 13.14 10.20 -9.17
C ALA A 268 12.19 10.54 -8.00
N PHE A 269 11.99 9.60 -7.07
CA PHE A 269 11.17 9.81 -5.88
C PHE A 269 11.83 10.78 -4.90
N ALA A 270 13.11 10.61 -4.62
CA ALA A 270 13.89 11.47 -3.72
C ALA A 270 13.88 12.94 -4.19
N ARG A 271 14.05 13.20 -5.49
CA ARG A 271 13.96 14.55 -6.07
C ARG A 271 12.61 15.24 -5.83
N ARG A 272 11.55 14.48 -5.60
CA ARG A 272 10.20 14.98 -5.29
C ARG A 272 9.88 14.95 -3.80
N GLY A 273 10.85 14.58 -2.94
CA GLY A 273 10.61 14.38 -1.51
C GLY A 273 9.61 13.26 -1.22
N GLN A 274 9.57 12.24 -2.09
CA GLN A 274 8.70 11.07 -1.95
C GLN A 274 9.53 9.83 -1.62
N LEU A 275 8.90 8.81 -1.05
CA LEU A 275 9.57 7.59 -0.61
C LEU A 275 9.45 6.49 -1.66
N ALA A 276 10.57 5.86 -1.99
CA ALA A 276 10.62 4.64 -2.77
C ALA A 276 11.42 3.58 -2.02
N GLN A 277 10.82 2.44 -1.79
CA GLN A 277 11.44 1.31 -1.09
C GLN A 277 11.44 0.07 -1.97
N VAL A 278 12.45 -0.77 -1.78
CA VAL A 278 12.57 -2.09 -2.42
C VAL A 278 12.77 -3.12 -1.32
N ALA A 279 12.06 -4.23 -1.43
CA ALA A 279 12.14 -5.34 -0.49
C ALA A 279 12.09 -6.68 -1.21
N SER A 280 12.68 -7.69 -0.61
CA SER A 280 12.48 -9.07 -1.04
C SER A 280 11.17 -9.63 -0.50
N SER A 281 10.50 -10.50 -1.27
CA SER A 281 9.37 -11.25 -0.75
C SER A 281 9.73 -12.16 0.44
N ALA A 282 11.01 -12.50 0.60
CA ALA A 282 11.54 -13.25 1.73
C ALA A 282 11.75 -12.41 3.01
N ASP A 283 11.76 -11.07 2.90
CA ASP A 283 11.94 -10.20 4.05
C ASP A 283 10.76 -10.28 5.02
N ALA A 284 11.01 -10.08 6.32
CA ALA A 284 9.93 -10.01 7.31
C ALA A 284 9.05 -8.77 7.04
N PHE A 285 7.73 -8.94 7.04
CA PHE A 285 6.81 -7.86 6.70
C PHE A 285 6.91 -6.67 7.66
N GLU A 286 7.24 -6.91 8.95
CA GLU A 286 7.42 -5.85 9.94
C GLU A 286 8.57 -4.92 9.60
N ARG A 287 9.67 -5.48 9.11
CA ARG A 287 10.82 -4.69 8.66
C ARG A 287 10.43 -3.86 7.45
N VAL A 288 9.77 -4.48 6.48
CA VAL A 288 9.33 -3.82 5.25
C VAL A 288 8.28 -2.74 5.52
N ALA A 289 7.28 -3.03 6.36
CA ALA A 289 6.30 -2.02 6.75
C ALA A 289 6.94 -0.91 7.60
N GLY A 290 7.87 -1.25 8.48
CA GLY A 290 8.60 -0.30 9.33
C GLY A 290 9.37 0.73 8.52
N SER A 291 10.07 0.31 7.44
CA SER A 291 10.85 1.22 6.59
C SER A 291 10.01 2.28 5.85
N LEU A 292 8.70 2.12 5.79
CA LEU A 292 7.79 3.12 5.23
C LEU A 292 7.40 4.23 6.23
N PHE A 293 7.83 4.08 7.49
CA PHE A 293 7.61 5.04 8.56
C PHE A 293 8.88 5.82 8.94
N GLU A 294 10.04 5.38 8.46
CA GLU A 294 11.34 6.06 8.59
C GLU A 294 11.55 7.07 7.45
#